data_499d83c128220548c97f3ecb607cfb33
#
_entry.id   499d83c128220548c97f3ecb607cfb33
#
_cell.length_a   1.000
_cell.length_b   1.000
_cell.length_c   1.000
_cell.angle_alpha   90.00
_cell.angle_beta   90.00
_cell.angle_gamma   90.00
#
_symmetry.space_group_name_H-M   'P 1'
#
loop_
_entity.id
_entity.type
_entity.pdbx_description
1 polymer ?
#
loop_
_entity_poly.entity_id
_entity_poly.type
_entity_poly.pdbx_seq_one_letter_code
_entity_poly.pdbx_strand_id
1 'polypeptide(L)'
;MQIKKGLVFFTRFDNLLAVTNGIDEEDHLRIQRSIRNRYPITISMGVGAAETPHEAQKLATIALQKEGGAQSSKRKEILAIDSLAPADEDNLVQAAHIDINSVTETLTDIESAFDTNFMVNKAQHYLMTKLIKKGALLFFIGGDNFMAPCNGLSEKDIEDILVEINDEIGIGLKAGIGIGRNMEDAAYMADLGLEEIREHDNGMWTWVIEKEY
;
A
#
# COMPACT_ATOMS: atom_id res chain seq x y z
N MET A 1 -0.02 22.57 15.37
CA MET A 1 -0.52 21.16 15.36
C MET A 1 0.11 20.51 14.14
N GLN A 2 1.00 19.55 14.34
CA GLN A 2 1.67 18.87 13.24
C GLN A 2 0.64 17.96 12.55
N ILE A 3 0.46 18.11 11.25
CA ILE A 3 -0.42 17.23 10.46
C ILE A 3 0.29 15.88 10.36
N LYS A 4 -0.32 14.84 10.90
CA LYS A 4 0.17 13.47 10.78
C LYS A 4 -0.25 12.92 9.42
N LYS A 5 0.66 12.27 8.72
CA LYS A 5 0.50 11.85 7.34
C LYS A 5 0.50 10.32 7.24
N GLY A 6 -0.61 9.77 6.80
CA GLY A 6 -0.77 8.35 6.52
C GLY A 6 -1.64 8.17 5.29
N LEU A 7 -1.62 7.00 4.69
CA LEU A 7 -2.51 6.64 3.58
C LEU A 7 -3.44 5.50 3.96
N VAL A 8 -4.66 5.57 3.46
CA VAL A 8 -5.71 4.59 3.68
C VAL A 8 -6.06 3.91 2.36
N PHE A 9 -6.12 2.59 2.40
CA PHE A 9 -6.40 1.75 1.25
C PHE A 9 -7.66 0.93 1.47
N PHE A 10 -8.49 0.83 0.44
CA PHE A 10 -9.62 -0.09 0.42
C PHE A 10 -9.14 -1.51 0.19
N THR A 11 -9.69 -2.46 0.93
CA THR A 11 -9.40 -3.88 0.74
C THR A 11 -10.63 -4.66 0.32
N ARG A 12 -11.59 -4.80 1.19
CA ARG A 12 -12.80 -5.56 0.94
C ARG A 12 -13.96 -4.97 1.74
N PHE A 13 -15.03 -4.58 1.07
CA PHE A 13 -16.27 -4.12 1.65
C PHE A 13 -16.07 -2.94 2.62
N ASP A 14 -16.22 -3.18 3.92
CA ASP A 14 -16.09 -2.23 5.02
C ASP A 14 -14.71 -2.31 5.71
N ASN A 15 -13.78 -3.06 5.13
CA ASN A 15 -12.42 -3.18 5.67
C ASN A 15 -11.46 -2.24 4.95
N LEU A 16 -10.73 -1.47 5.74
CA LEU A 16 -9.70 -0.57 5.30
C LEU A 16 -8.37 -0.96 5.92
N LEU A 17 -7.29 -0.76 5.21
CA LEU A 17 -5.94 -0.79 5.75
C LEU A 17 -5.33 0.60 5.66
N ALA A 18 -4.59 0.99 6.68
CA ALA A 18 -3.89 2.27 6.71
C ALA A 18 -2.43 2.05 7.12
N VAL A 19 -1.53 2.75 6.46
CA VAL A 19 -0.13 2.86 6.90
C VAL A 19 -0.01 4.14 7.71
N THR A 20 0.29 4.02 9.01
CA THR A 20 0.16 5.08 10.01
C THR A 20 1.45 5.30 10.82
N ASN A 21 2.60 5.13 10.17
CA ASN A 21 3.89 5.39 10.81
C ASN A 21 3.93 6.81 11.41
N GLY A 22 4.33 6.91 12.68
CA GLY A 22 4.37 8.16 13.42
C GLY A 22 3.03 8.68 13.94
N ILE A 23 1.94 7.94 13.78
CA ILE A 23 0.64 8.22 14.39
C ILE A 23 0.57 7.48 15.73
N ASP A 24 0.36 8.21 16.82
CA ASP A 24 0.30 7.66 18.17
C ASP A 24 -1.12 7.19 18.55
N GLU A 25 -1.25 6.62 19.74
CA GLU A 25 -2.53 6.12 20.25
C GLU A 25 -3.58 7.24 20.35
N GLU A 26 -3.20 8.42 20.83
CA GLU A 26 -4.13 9.54 20.98
C GLU A 26 -4.65 10.02 19.61
N ASP A 27 -3.79 10.05 18.61
CA ASP A 27 -4.17 10.40 17.25
C ASP A 27 -5.15 9.36 16.65
N HIS A 28 -4.92 8.06 16.86
CA HIS A 28 -5.86 7.01 16.44
C HIS A 28 -7.24 7.18 17.11
N LEU A 29 -7.26 7.43 18.42
CA LEU A 29 -8.51 7.72 19.17
C LEU A 29 -9.18 9.00 18.65
N ARG A 30 -8.40 10.01 18.26
CA ARG A 30 -8.92 11.27 17.69
C ARG A 30 -9.56 11.04 16.32
N ILE A 31 -8.94 10.21 15.47
CA ILE A 31 -9.50 9.78 14.18
C ILE A 31 -10.83 9.06 14.40
N GLN A 32 -10.87 8.08 15.29
CA GLN A 32 -12.08 7.30 15.62
C GLN A 32 -13.23 8.22 16.08
N ARG A 33 -12.95 9.12 17.03
CA ARG A 33 -13.93 10.11 17.52
C ARG A 33 -14.39 11.06 16.42
N SER A 34 -13.48 11.49 15.54
CA SER A 34 -13.81 12.38 14.41
C SER A 34 -14.78 11.72 13.43
N ILE A 35 -14.57 10.43 13.11
CA ILE A 35 -15.49 9.67 12.24
C ILE A 35 -16.88 9.55 12.89
N ARG A 36 -16.94 9.10 14.15
CA ARG A 36 -18.21 8.99 14.88
C ARG A 36 -18.99 10.32 14.94
N ASN A 37 -18.28 11.44 15.11
CA ASN A 37 -18.93 12.75 15.24
C ASN A 37 -19.43 13.32 13.91
N ARG A 38 -18.89 12.86 12.78
CA ARG A 38 -19.23 13.37 11.44
C ARG A 38 -20.18 12.46 10.67
N TYR A 39 -20.16 11.16 10.97
CA TYR A 39 -20.90 10.16 10.23
C TYR A 39 -21.68 9.24 11.18
N PRO A 40 -22.84 8.70 10.76
CA PRO A 40 -23.63 7.77 11.59
C PRO A 40 -23.05 6.36 11.62
N ILE A 41 -21.73 6.26 11.75
CA ILE A 41 -20.98 5.00 11.78
C ILE A 41 -19.93 5.02 12.89
N THR A 42 -19.53 3.85 13.32
CA THR A 42 -18.37 3.63 14.19
C THR A 42 -17.37 2.75 13.50
N ILE A 43 -16.09 2.90 13.84
CA ILE A 43 -15.01 2.03 13.36
C ILE A 43 -14.28 1.38 14.53
N SER A 44 -13.87 0.14 14.34
CA SER A 44 -12.91 -0.53 15.23
C SER A 44 -11.56 -0.58 14.53
N MET A 45 -10.50 -0.30 15.26
CA MET A 45 -9.14 -0.23 14.75
C MET A 45 -8.25 -1.25 15.44
N GLY A 46 -7.48 -2.01 14.67
CA GLY A 46 -6.32 -2.74 15.13
C GLY A 46 -5.05 -2.05 14.67
N VAL A 47 -4.07 -1.96 15.52
CA VAL A 47 -2.77 -1.35 15.20
C VAL A 47 -1.67 -2.34 15.51
N GLY A 48 -0.72 -2.48 14.60
CA GLY A 48 0.47 -3.32 14.76
C GLY A 48 1.63 -2.77 13.96
N ALA A 49 2.83 -2.94 14.45
CA ALA A 49 4.07 -2.53 13.81
C ALA A 49 5.03 -3.71 13.71
N ALA A 50 5.72 -3.81 12.58
CA ALA A 50 6.72 -4.84 12.29
C ALA A 50 7.68 -4.34 11.20
N GLU A 51 8.73 -5.11 10.91
CA GLU A 51 9.69 -4.79 9.86
C GLU A 51 9.06 -4.82 8.45
N THR A 52 8.04 -5.66 8.25
CA THR A 52 7.32 -5.76 6.97
C THR A 52 5.85 -5.39 7.11
N PRO A 53 5.25 -4.77 6.07
CA PRO A 53 3.83 -4.39 6.09
C PRO A 53 2.88 -5.57 6.31
N HIS A 54 3.18 -6.73 5.76
CA HIS A 54 2.34 -7.93 5.92
C HIS A 54 2.34 -8.44 7.36
N GLU A 55 3.50 -8.42 8.03
CA GLU A 55 3.59 -8.81 9.45
C GLU A 55 2.86 -7.79 10.35
N ALA A 56 3.08 -6.49 10.13
CA ALA A 56 2.39 -5.43 10.85
C ALA A 56 0.86 -5.57 10.74
N GLN A 57 0.34 -5.86 9.54
CA GLN A 57 -1.08 -6.11 9.31
C GLN A 57 -1.60 -7.34 10.07
N LYS A 58 -0.81 -8.41 10.14
CA LYS A 58 -1.18 -9.60 10.94
C LYS A 58 -1.29 -9.27 12.42
N LEU A 59 -0.32 -8.53 12.98
CA LEU A 59 -0.35 -8.10 14.38
C LEU A 59 -1.57 -7.24 14.68
N ALA A 60 -1.88 -6.27 13.82
CA ALA A 60 -3.08 -5.44 13.91
C ALA A 60 -4.37 -6.29 13.90
N THR A 61 -4.44 -7.29 13.04
CA THR A 61 -5.58 -8.23 12.98
C THR A 61 -5.71 -9.05 14.25
N ILE A 62 -4.61 -9.59 14.76
CA ILE A 62 -4.58 -10.39 15.99
C ILE A 62 -5.02 -9.53 17.19
N ALA A 63 -4.58 -8.27 17.27
CA ALA A 63 -5.01 -7.34 18.32
C ALA A 63 -6.54 -7.19 18.32
N LEU A 64 -7.15 -6.93 17.16
CA LEU A 64 -8.60 -6.85 17.04
C LEU A 64 -9.32 -8.16 17.38
N GLN A 65 -8.76 -9.31 16.99
CA GLN A 65 -9.39 -10.62 17.24
C GLN A 65 -9.41 -11.00 18.71
N LYS A 66 -8.44 -10.56 19.51
CA LYS A 66 -8.41 -10.74 20.98
C LYS A 66 -9.62 -10.09 21.66
N GLU A 67 -10.16 -9.03 21.07
CA GLU A 67 -11.33 -8.29 21.58
C GLU A 67 -12.66 -8.94 21.17
N GLY A 68 -12.61 -10.02 20.39
CA GLY A 68 -13.78 -10.80 19.96
C GLY A 68 -13.93 -10.91 18.46
N GLY A 69 -14.91 -11.71 18.03
CA GLY A 69 -15.23 -11.89 16.60
C GLY A 69 -15.80 -10.63 15.94
N ALA A 70 -15.78 -10.56 14.62
CA ALA A 70 -16.21 -9.40 13.84
C ALA A 70 -17.67 -8.96 14.15
N GLN A 71 -18.54 -9.90 14.53
CA GLN A 71 -19.94 -9.64 14.89
C GLN A 71 -20.16 -9.43 16.40
N SER A 72 -19.10 -9.44 17.20
CA SER A 72 -19.21 -9.27 18.65
C SER A 72 -19.50 -7.81 19.00
N SER A 73 -20.50 -7.58 19.86
CA SER A 73 -20.78 -6.25 20.41
C SER A 73 -19.61 -5.69 21.24
N LYS A 74 -18.77 -6.57 21.81
CA LYS A 74 -17.56 -6.19 22.55
C LYS A 74 -16.50 -5.55 21.66
N ARG A 75 -16.50 -5.88 20.36
CA ARG A 75 -15.56 -5.33 19.36
C ARG A 75 -16.03 -4.03 18.72
N LYS A 76 -17.18 -3.50 19.15
CA LYS A 76 -17.73 -2.28 18.57
C LYS A 76 -16.96 -1.06 19.06
N GLU A 77 -16.45 -0.26 18.12
CA GLU A 77 -15.77 1.02 18.37
C GLU A 77 -14.57 0.91 19.34
N ILE A 78 -13.73 -0.08 19.14
CA ILE A 78 -12.53 -0.27 19.95
C ILE A 78 -11.27 0.15 19.17
N LEU A 79 -10.24 0.52 19.92
CA LEU A 79 -8.87 0.63 19.46
C LEU A 79 -8.05 -0.45 20.17
N ALA A 80 -7.56 -1.43 19.41
CA ALA A 80 -6.72 -2.52 19.89
C ALA A 80 -5.31 -2.36 19.34
N ILE A 81 -4.33 -2.13 20.18
CA ILE A 81 -2.95 -1.89 19.79
C ILE A 81 -2.10 -3.08 20.23
N ASP A 82 -1.39 -3.70 19.30
CA ASP A 82 -0.31 -4.64 19.57
C ASP A 82 0.99 -3.87 19.78
N SER A 83 1.35 -3.03 18.80
CA SER A 83 2.57 -2.23 18.79
C SER A 83 2.38 -0.97 17.93
N LEU A 84 3.18 0.05 18.18
CA LEU A 84 3.22 1.30 17.42
C LEU A 84 4.59 1.48 16.80
N ALA A 85 4.66 1.93 15.56
CA ALA A 85 5.90 2.35 14.95
C ALA A 85 6.27 3.76 15.46
N PRO A 86 7.44 3.95 16.09
CA PRO A 86 7.86 5.26 16.56
C PRO A 86 8.04 6.23 15.37
N ALA A 87 7.83 7.51 15.65
CA ALA A 87 8.08 8.59 14.70
C ALA A 87 9.53 9.09 14.85
N ASP A 88 10.49 8.26 14.57
CA ASP A 88 11.91 8.63 14.59
C ASP A 88 12.51 8.71 13.19
N GLU A 89 13.71 9.26 13.10
CA GLU A 89 14.39 9.51 11.82
C GLU A 89 14.89 8.21 11.17
N ASP A 90 15.01 7.13 11.94
CA ASP A 90 15.53 5.85 11.50
C ASP A 90 14.42 4.91 10.94
N ASN A 91 13.15 5.21 11.20
CA ASN A 91 12.01 4.39 10.76
C ASN A 91 11.36 4.94 9.48
N LEU A 92 12.04 4.75 8.36
CA LEU A 92 11.54 5.15 7.05
C LEU A 92 10.47 4.17 6.53
N VAL A 93 9.53 4.72 5.78
CA VAL A 93 8.50 3.97 5.04
C VAL A 93 8.96 3.84 3.59
N GLN A 94 8.79 2.66 3.02
CA GLN A 94 9.03 2.40 1.61
C GLN A 94 7.74 2.02 0.91
N ALA A 95 7.51 2.63 -0.25
CA ALA A 95 6.38 2.35 -1.12
C ALA A 95 6.83 2.16 -2.56
N ALA A 96 6.14 1.29 -3.30
CA ALA A 96 6.29 1.20 -4.75
C ALA A 96 4.97 1.59 -5.43
N HIS A 97 5.02 2.53 -6.36
CA HIS A 97 3.95 2.82 -7.30
C HIS A 97 4.20 2.00 -8.56
N ILE A 98 3.33 1.04 -8.82
CA ILE A 98 3.47 0.08 -9.92
C ILE A 98 2.41 0.39 -10.97
N ASP A 99 2.81 0.41 -12.23
CA ASP A 99 1.97 0.72 -13.38
C ASP A 99 2.14 -0.34 -14.47
N ILE A 100 1.07 -0.63 -15.22
CA ILE A 100 1.13 -1.53 -16.37
C ILE A 100 1.61 -0.76 -17.61
N ASN A 101 2.62 -1.28 -18.29
CA ASN A 101 3.17 -0.64 -19.47
C ASN A 101 2.14 -0.57 -20.61
N SER A 102 2.00 0.62 -21.21
CA SER A 102 1.29 0.84 -22.48
C SER A 102 -0.19 0.43 -22.51
N VAL A 103 -0.89 0.38 -21.36
CA VAL A 103 -2.34 0.10 -21.35
C VAL A 103 -3.09 1.17 -22.12
N THR A 104 -2.74 2.44 -21.93
CA THR A 104 -3.45 3.55 -22.56
C THR A 104 -3.19 3.65 -24.06
N GLU A 105 -1.98 3.39 -24.53
CA GLU A 105 -1.59 3.60 -25.92
C GLU A 105 -1.86 2.41 -26.85
N THR A 106 -1.85 1.18 -26.30
CA THR A 106 -1.94 -0.03 -27.12
C THR A 106 -3.15 -0.90 -26.81
N LEU A 107 -3.69 -0.86 -25.60
CA LEU A 107 -4.76 -1.76 -25.18
C LEU A 107 -6.13 -1.09 -25.18
N THR A 108 -6.27 0.13 -24.64
CA THR A 108 -7.56 0.83 -24.58
C THR A 108 -8.09 1.20 -25.97
N ASP A 109 -7.22 1.37 -26.95
CA ASP A 109 -7.61 1.69 -28.33
C ASP A 109 -7.92 0.45 -29.20
N ILE A 110 -7.51 -0.75 -28.75
CA ILE A 110 -7.63 -2.01 -29.51
C ILE A 110 -8.55 -3.01 -28.80
N GLU A 111 -8.45 -3.12 -27.48
CA GLU A 111 -9.17 -4.12 -26.67
C GLU A 111 -10.48 -3.54 -26.10
N SER A 112 -11.39 -4.44 -25.74
CA SER A 112 -12.60 -4.01 -25.05
C SER A 112 -12.30 -3.57 -23.63
N ALA A 113 -13.12 -2.66 -23.08
CA ALA A 113 -12.97 -2.22 -21.69
C ALA A 113 -13.01 -3.39 -20.67
N PHE A 114 -13.69 -4.49 -21.01
CA PHE A 114 -13.73 -5.68 -20.17
C PHE A 114 -12.41 -6.46 -20.24
N ASP A 115 -11.82 -6.60 -21.41
CA ASP A 115 -10.54 -7.30 -21.59
C ASP A 115 -9.39 -6.52 -20.91
N THR A 116 -9.40 -5.18 -21.03
CA THR A 116 -8.46 -4.32 -20.27
C THR A 116 -8.63 -4.54 -18.76
N ASN A 117 -9.86 -4.53 -18.24
CA ASN A 117 -10.12 -4.80 -16.82
C ASN A 117 -9.67 -6.22 -16.40
N PHE A 118 -9.87 -7.21 -17.26
CA PHE A 118 -9.40 -8.58 -17.02
C PHE A 118 -7.87 -8.63 -16.89
N MET A 119 -7.15 -7.95 -17.76
CA MET A 119 -5.68 -7.85 -17.71
C MET A 119 -5.19 -7.17 -16.43
N VAL A 120 -5.79 -6.05 -16.03
CA VAL A 120 -5.46 -5.36 -14.77
C VAL A 120 -5.66 -6.28 -13.56
N ASN A 121 -6.80 -7.00 -13.51
CA ASN A 121 -7.05 -7.95 -12.42
C ASN A 121 -6.08 -9.14 -12.43
N LYS A 122 -5.67 -9.61 -13.62
CA LYS A 122 -4.64 -10.65 -13.77
C LYS A 122 -3.30 -10.16 -13.22
N ALA A 123 -2.84 -8.98 -13.62
CA ALA A 123 -1.62 -8.36 -13.11
C ALA A 123 -1.68 -8.19 -11.58
N GLN A 124 -2.79 -7.67 -11.05
CA GLN A 124 -3.01 -7.51 -9.61
C GLN A 124 -2.85 -8.84 -8.87
N HIS A 125 -3.45 -9.93 -9.38
CA HIS A 125 -3.37 -11.24 -8.74
C HIS A 125 -1.93 -11.76 -8.66
N TYR A 126 -1.17 -11.64 -9.74
CA TYR A 126 0.22 -12.06 -9.77
C TYR A 126 1.10 -11.20 -8.88
N LEU A 127 0.96 -9.87 -8.93
CA LEU A 127 1.66 -8.95 -8.04
C LEU A 127 1.39 -9.27 -6.56
N MET A 128 0.11 -9.41 -6.15
CA MET A 128 -0.23 -9.78 -4.78
C MET A 128 0.42 -11.09 -4.36
N THR A 129 0.39 -12.11 -5.24
CA THR A 129 0.95 -13.43 -4.93
C THR A 129 2.46 -13.39 -4.71
N LYS A 130 3.19 -12.60 -5.49
CA LYS A 130 4.65 -12.46 -5.38
C LYS A 130 5.04 -11.57 -4.20
N LEU A 131 4.41 -10.39 -4.07
CA LEU A 131 4.73 -9.40 -3.04
C LEU A 131 4.43 -9.89 -1.62
N ILE A 132 3.31 -10.57 -1.40
CA ILE A 132 2.96 -11.08 -0.07
C ILE A 132 3.97 -12.12 0.46
N LYS A 133 4.57 -12.92 -0.41
CA LYS A 133 5.63 -13.88 -0.05
C LYS A 133 6.90 -13.21 0.45
N LYS A 134 7.11 -11.97 0.02
CA LYS A 134 8.22 -11.10 0.41
C LYS A 134 7.87 -10.14 1.56
N GLY A 135 6.65 -10.22 2.12
CA GLY A 135 6.22 -9.39 3.24
C GLY A 135 5.60 -8.04 2.84
N ALA A 136 5.48 -7.73 1.56
CA ALA A 136 4.82 -6.52 1.09
C ALA A 136 3.30 -6.70 0.96
N LEU A 137 2.58 -5.58 0.86
CA LEU A 137 1.15 -5.54 0.55
C LEU A 137 0.96 -4.85 -0.81
N LEU A 138 -0.18 -5.09 -1.46
CA LEU A 138 -0.55 -4.45 -2.71
C LEU A 138 -1.97 -3.94 -2.65
N PHE A 139 -2.18 -2.71 -3.13
CA PHE A 139 -3.49 -2.07 -3.23
C PHE A 139 -3.71 -1.53 -4.64
N PHE A 140 -4.87 -1.81 -5.20
CA PHE A 140 -5.33 -1.17 -6.43
C PHE A 140 -5.74 0.27 -6.12
N ILE A 141 -5.21 1.24 -6.86
CA ILE A 141 -5.48 2.66 -6.64
C ILE A 141 -6.23 3.33 -7.79
N GLY A 142 -6.52 2.58 -8.85
CA GLY A 142 -7.34 3.00 -9.97
C GLY A 142 -6.63 2.87 -11.33
N GLY A 143 -7.42 2.74 -12.41
CA GLY A 143 -6.87 2.55 -13.75
C GLY A 143 -6.09 1.25 -13.90
N ASP A 144 -4.80 1.37 -14.13
CA ASP A 144 -3.80 0.31 -14.23
C ASP A 144 -2.71 0.44 -13.15
N ASN A 145 -2.99 1.23 -12.11
CA ASN A 145 -2.03 1.60 -11.08
C ASN A 145 -2.25 0.87 -9.76
N PHE A 146 -1.14 0.54 -9.12
CA PHE A 146 -1.11 -0.14 -7.82
C PHE A 146 -0.13 0.57 -6.88
N MET A 147 -0.46 0.57 -5.58
CA MET A 147 0.45 1.04 -4.53
C MET A 147 0.82 -0.11 -3.61
N ALA A 148 2.11 -0.31 -3.40
CA ALA A 148 2.64 -1.36 -2.55
C ALA A 148 3.48 -0.79 -1.41
N PRO A 149 3.00 -0.74 -0.15
CA PRO A 149 3.89 -0.66 0.99
C PRO A 149 4.82 -1.88 0.99
N CYS A 150 6.14 -1.65 0.97
CA CYS A 150 7.12 -2.70 0.67
C CYS A 150 8.42 -2.59 1.49
N ASN A 151 8.34 -2.08 2.73
CA ASN A 151 9.47 -2.12 3.65
C ASN A 151 10.09 -3.52 3.71
N GLY A 152 11.42 -3.58 3.69
CA GLY A 152 12.18 -4.83 3.71
C GLY A 152 12.49 -5.42 2.33
N LEU A 153 11.95 -4.88 1.23
CA LEU A 153 12.33 -5.26 -0.12
C LEU A 153 13.42 -4.34 -0.67
N SER A 154 14.42 -4.93 -1.32
CA SER A 154 15.36 -4.15 -2.14
C SER A 154 14.73 -3.77 -3.49
N GLU A 155 15.31 -2.78 -4.17
CA GLU A 155 14.96 -2.46 -5.56
C GLU A 155 15.03 -3.72 -6.46
N LYS A 156 16.09 -4.52 -6.29
CA LYS A 156 16.28 -5.76 -7.03
C LYS A 156 15.17 -6.79 -6.78
N ASP A 157 14.66 -6.90 -5.56
CA ASP A 157 13.53 -7.79 -5.26
C ASP A 157 12.28 -7.37 -6.03
N ILE A 158 12.03 -6.06 -6.15
CA ILE A 158 10.87 -5.53 -6.88
C ILE A 158 11.08 -5.75 -8.38
N GLU A 159 12.24 -5.40 -8.93
CA GLU A 159 12.57 -5.63 -10.33
C GLU A 159 12.41 -7.10 -10.73
N ASP A 160 12.96 -8.05 -9.94
CA ASP A 160 12.83 -9.47 -10.19
C ASP A 160 11.36 -9.92 -10.26
N ILE A 161 10.51 -9.39 -9.37
CA ILE A 161 9.06 -9.66 -9.39
C ILE A 161 8.42 -9.17 -10.70
N LEU A 162 8.75 -7.95 -11.15
CA LEU A 162 8.19 -7.39 -12.39
C LEU A 162 8.63 -8.20 -13.61
N VAL A 163 9.90 -8.58 -13.69
CA VAL A 163 10.45 -9.43 -14.75
C VAL A 163 9.77 -10.81 -14.76
N GLU A 164 9.67 -11.46 -13.60
CA GLU A 164 8.99 -12.76 -13.49
C GLU A 164 7.53 -12.70 -13.97
N ILE A 165 6.80 -11.63 -13.63
CA ILE A 165 5.41 -11.45 -14.08
C ILE A 165 5.34 -11.25 -15.58
N ASN A 166 6.22 -10.45 -16.17
CA ASN A 166 6.30 -10.29 -17.61
C ASN A 166 6.56 -11.62 -18.31
N ASP A 167 7.49 -12.43 -17.80
CA ASP A 167 7.83 -13.75 -18.36
C ASP A 167 6.68 -14.76 -18.23
N GLU A 168 5.97 -14.74 -17.08
CA GLU A 168 4.89 -15.70 -16.82
C GLU A 168 3.59 -15.39 -17.57
N ILE A 169 3.24 -14.12 -17.73
CA ILE A 169 1.92 -13.73 -18.26
C ILE A 169 1.94 -12.71 -19.39
N GLY A 170 3.14 -12.24 -19.81
CA GLY A 170 3.31 -11.29 -20.91
C GLY A 170 2.80 -9.88 -20.60
N ILE A 171 2.70 -9.49 -19.33
CA ILE A 171 2.28 -8.15 -18.91
C ILE A 171 3.51 -7.38 -18.42
N GLY A 172 3.94 -6.39 -19.19
CA GLY A 172 5.02 -5.49 -18.79
C GLY A 172 4.55 -4.54 -17.68
N LEU A 173 5.38 -4.38 -16.66
CA LEU A 173 5.14 -3.54 -15.49
C LEU A 173 6.35 -2.64 -15.25
N LYS A 174 6.15 -1.50 -14.64
CA LYS A 174 7.20 -0.60 -14.14
C LYS A 174 6.85 -0.12 -12.75
N ALA A 175 7.85 0.25 -11.95
CA ALA A 175 7.66 0.69 -10.57
C ALA A 175 8.59 1.84 -10.19
N GLY A 176 8.03 2.96 -9.78
CA GLY A 176 8.74 3.95 -8.99
C GLY A 176 8.77 3.51 -7.54
N ILE A 177 9.92 3.59 -6.88
CA ILE A 177 10.11 3.22 -5.47
C ILE A 177 10.44 4.48 -4.70
N GLY A 178 9.64 4.78 -3.68
CA GLY A 178 9.80 5.96 -2.85
C GLY A 178 10.09 5.61 -1.40
N ILE A 179 10.97 6.38 -0.78
CA ILE A 179 11.35 6.27 0.63
C ILE A 179 11.08 7.61 1.32
N GLY A 180 10.41 7.57 2.47
CA GLY A 180 10.04 8.76 3.23
C GLY A 180 9.74 8.47 4.70
N ARG A 181 9.59 9.52 5.53
CA ARG A 181 9.28 9.37 6.98
C ARG A 181 7.85 8.92 7.28
N ASN A 182 6.98 8.96 6.31
CA ASN A 182 5.59 8.52 6.39
C ASN A 182 5.11 8.05 5.03
N MET A 183 3.96 7.38 4.99
CA MET A 183 3.45 6.77 3.75
C MET A 183 3.10 7.78 2.67
N GLU A 184 2.64 9.00 3.03
CA GLU A 184 2.33 10.06 2.04
C GLU A 184 3.60 10.51 1.33
N ASP A 185 4.69 10.74 2.10
CA ASP A 185 5.98 11.13 1.54
C ASP A 185 6.58 10.00 0.67
N ALA A 186 6.53 8.75 1.14
CA ALA A 186 7.02 7.60 0.38
C ALA A 186 6.24 7.41 -0.93
N ALA A 187 4.91 7.51 -0.90
CA ALA A 187 4.07 7.40 -2.09
C ALA A 187 4.35 8.53 -3.09
N TYR A 188 4.55 9.76 -2.62
CA TYR A 188 4.92 10.89 -3.48
C TYR A 188 6.29 10.68 -4.15
N MET A 189 7.29 10.17 -3.43
CA MET A 189 8.58 9.83 -4.02
C MET A 189 8.47 8.68 -5.02
N ALA A 190 7.62 7.69 -4.75
CA ALA A 190 7.35 6.60 -5.67
C ALA A 190 6.70 7.09 -6.98
N ASP A 191 5.80 8.05 -6.88
CA ASP A 191 5.15 8.69 -8.03
C ASP A 191 6.18 9.43 -8.91
N LEU A 192 7.06 10.22 -8.30
CA LEU A 192 8.17 10.87 -9.00
C LEU A 192 9.11 9.85 -9.67
N GLY A 193 9.44 8.74 -8.99
CA GLY A 193 10.26 7.68 -9.58
C GLY A 193 9.61 7.04 -10.81
N LEU A 194 8.28 6.88 -10.80
CA LEU A 194 7.54 6.37 -11.95
C LEU A 194 7.55 7.37 -13.13
N GLU A 195 7.46 8.68 -12.85
CA GLU A 195 7.57 9.72 -13.86
C GLU A 195 8.96 9.73 -14.50
N GLU A 196 10.04 9.60 -13.72
CA GLU A 196 11.40 9.49 -14.26
C GLU A 196 11.56 8.31 -15.24
N ILE A 197 10.97 7.16 -14.95
CA ILE A 197 10.97 6.01 -15.87
C ILE A 197 10.25 6.36 -17.17
N ARG A 198 9.10 7.06 -17.09
CA ARG A 198 8.31 7.45 -18.25
C ARG A 198 9.04 8.45 -19.16
N GLU A 199 9.75 9.40 -18.55
CA GLU A 199 10.48 10.43 -19.32
C GLU A 199 11.72 9.90 -20.02
N HIS A 200 12.41 8.92 -19.44
CA HIS A 200 13.67 8.43 -19.99
C HIS A 200 13.52 7.29 -20.98
N ASP A 201 12.39 6.61 -21.06
CA ASP A 201 12.01 5.51 -22.00
C ASP A 201 13.18 4.58 -22.38
N ASN A 202 14.01 4.22 -21.36
CA ASN A 202 15.27 3.48 -21.56
C ASN A 202 15.16 1.99 -21.20
N GLY A 203 13.94 1.46 -21.09
CA GLY A 203 13.67 0.07 -20.75
C GLY A 203 13.91 -0.27 -19.29
N MET A 204 13.98 0.71 -18.40
CA MET A 204 14.09 0.51 -16.95
C MET A 204 12.78 0.01 -16.38
N TRP A 205 12.89 -0.94 -15.44
CA TRP A 205 11.73 -1.51 -14.73
C TRP A 205 11.45 -0.80 -13.42
N THR A 206 12.48 -0.26 -12.78
CA THR A 206 12.41 0.38 -11.46
C THR A 206 13.22 1.67 -11.40
N TRP A 207 12.83 2.59 -10.50
CA TRP A 207 13.57 3.79 -10.14
C TRP A 207 13.31 4.14 -8.68
N VAL A 208 14.37 4.40 -7.91
CA VAL A 208 14.28 4.68 -6.48
C VAL A 208 14.52 6.17 -6.21
N ILE A 209 13.63 6.80 -5.46
CA ILE A 209 13.80 8.17 -4.95
C ILE A 209 13.58 8.17 -3.43
N GLU A 210 14.54 8.72 -2.70
CA GLU A 210 14.44 8.97 -1.28
C GLU A 210 14.23 10.46 -1.01
N LYS A 211 13.31 10.77 -0.09
CA LYS A 211 13.05 12.15 0.29
C LYS A 211 14.16 12.70 1.19
N GLU A 212 14.77 13.77 0.76
CA GLU A 212 15.70 14.56 1.58
C GLU A 212 14.92 15.38 2.63
N TYR A 213 15.44 15.47 3.88
CA TYR A 213 14.82 16.18 4.99
C TYR A 213 15.74 17.24 5.61
#